data_98994407ff57021cd58c4917c3fd13fe
#
_entry.id   98994407ff57021cd58c4917c3fd13fe
#
_cell.length_a   1.000
_cell.length_b   1.000
_cell.length_c   1.000
_cell.angle_alpha   90.00
_cell.angle_beta   90.00
_cell.angle_gamma   90.00
#
_symmetry.space_group_name_H-M   'P 1'
#
loop_
_entity.id
_entity.type
_entity.pdbx_description
1 polymer ?
#
loop_
_entity_poly.entity_id
_entity_poly.type
_entity_poly.pdbx_seq_one_letter_code
_entity_poly.pdbx_strand_id
1 'polypeptide(L)'
;MHFHIMTLFPEMVLGGLHTSIIGRAEEKGYISIEAVNIRDYTLDKHKKVDDYPYGGGAGMLMQVQPVYDCWKALNGRIARRRDDENNNGNIRVIYVTPQGEVFNQKKAVELSKEEDLIFLCGHYEGIDERVLEEIVTDYISIGDYVLTGGELPAMVMIDAIARLVPGVLNNGESAQTESHADGLLEYPQYSRPEVWHDKKVPDVLMSGHHANIEKWRLEQALDRTRTRRPDLYEAYITAHPPKPPKNKKRN
;
A
#
# COMPACT_ATOMS: atom_id res chain seq x y z
N MET A 1 6.14 13.21 2.87
CA MET A 1 5.70 11.98 3.57
C MET A 1 6.91 11.14 3.93
N HIS A 2 6.92 10.52 5.13
CA HIS A 2 8.05 9.75 5.60
C HIS A 2 7.63 8.32 5.95
N PHE A 3 8.36 7.35 5.41
CA PHE A 3 8.17 5.93 5.69
C PHE A 3 9.31 5.42 6.57
N HIS A 4 8.96 4.86 7.71
CA HIS A 4 9.87 4.30 8.68
C HIS A 4 9.62 2.81 8.80
N ILE A 5 10.61 1.97 8.56
CA ILE A 5 10.43 0.52 8.54
C ILE A 5 11.29 -0.11 9.65
N MET A 6 10.63 -0.65 10.67
CA MET A 6 11.25 -1.46 11.71
C MET A 6 11.36 -2.90 11.21
N THR A 7 12.58 -3.39 11.00
CA THR A 7 12.84 -4.69 10.33
C THR A 7 14.10 -5.35 10.88
N LEU A 8 14.27 -6.63 10.62
CA LEU A 8 15.53 -7.37 10.82
C LEU A 8 16.44 -7.34 9.58
N PHE A 9 15.92 -6.88 8.42
CA PHE A 9 16.59 -6.95 7.12
C PHE A 9 16.47 -5.61 6.35
N PRO A 10 17.11 -4.53 6.83
CA PRO A 10 17.04 -3.22 6.18
C PRO A 10 17.43 -3.24 4.69
N GLU A 11 18.44 -4.04 4.32
CA GLU A 11 18.95 -4.10 2.95
C GLU A 11 17.90 -4.67 1.97
N MET A 12 17.06 -5.59 2.44
CA MET A 12 15.99 -6.17 1.63
C MET A 12 14.96 -5.10 1.23
N VAL A 13 14.61 -4.24 2.16
CA VAL A 13 13.62 -3.16 1.95
C VAL A 13 14.21 -2.05 1.10
N LEU A 14 15.36 -1.53 1.49
CA LEU A 14 15.99 -0.38 0.83
C LEU A 14 16.44 -0.73 -0.59
N GLY A 15 16.97 -1.94 -0.81
CA GLY A 15 17.38 -2.40 -2.15
C GLY A 15 16.24 -2.40 -3.18
N GLY A 16 15.00 -2.61 -2.75
CA GLY A 16 13.83 -2.55 -3.64
C GLY A 16 13.26 -1.13 -3.77
N LEU A 17 13.07 -0.44 -2.65
CA LEU A 17 12.39 0.85 -2.62
C LEU A 17 13.24 2.02 -3.17
N HIS A 18 14.56 1.99 -3.05
CA HIS A 18 15.45 3.02 -3.60
C HIS A 18 15.63 2.95 -5.12
N THR A 19 14.72 2.27 -5.83
CA THR A 19 14.79 2.10 -7.29
C THR A 19 13.57 2.68 -7.99
N SER A 20 13.66 2.84 -9.32
CA SER A 20 12.56 3.20 -10.21
C SER A 20 11.84 4.51 -9.80
N ILE A 21 10.51 4.50 -9.73
CA ILE A 21 9.67 5.67 -9.44
C ILE A 21 9.84 6.09 -7.98
N ILE A 22 9.86 5.13 -7.05
CA ILE A 22 9.96 5.39 -5.61
C ILE A 22 11.32 6.00 -5.27
N GLY A 23 12.43 5.43 -5.77
CA GLY A 23 13.77 6.00 -5.56
C GLY A 23 13.90 7.42 -6.12
N ARG A 24 13.35 7.69 -7.32
CA ARG A 24 13.33 9.05 -7.88
C ARG A 24 12.47 10.04 -7.08
N ALA A 25 11.40 9.57 -6.46
CA ALA A 25 10.55 10.39 -5.62
C ALA A 25 11.29 10.79 -4.33
N GLU A 26 12.09 9.89 -3.78
CA GLU A 26 12.97 10.16 -2.64
C GLU A 26 14.09 11.14 -3.01
N GLU A 27 14.80 10.93 -4.12
CA GLU A 27 15.81 11.86 -4.64
C GLU A 27 15.29 13.29 -4.83
N LYS A 28 14.01 13.43 -5.20
CA LYS A 28 13.34 14.72 -5.35
C LYS A 28 12.76 15.29 -4.06
N GLY A 29 12.82 14.55 -2.94
CA GLY A 29 12.33 14.98 -1.63
C GLY A 29 10.81 14.94 -1.46
N TYR A 30 10.06 14.27 -2.35
CA TYR A 30 8.61 14.08 -2.17
C TYR A 30 8.29 13.11 -1.04
N ILE A 31 9.13 12.11 -0.87
CA ILE A 31 9.06 11.12 0.20
C ILE A 31 10.44 10.92 0.81
N SER A 32 10.49 10.29 1.99
CA SER A 32 11.73 9.72 2.54
C SER A 32 11.46 8.32 3.06
N ILE A 33 12.46 7.46 2.98
CA ILE A 33 12.38 6.05 3.38
C ILE A 33 13.57 5.74 4.27
N GLU A 34 13.32 5.29 5.50
CA GLU A 34 14.36 4.74 6.36
C GLU A 34 13.99 3.34 6.84
N ALA A 35 14.95 2.45 6.87
CA ALA A 35 14.81 1.13 7.48
C ALA A 35 15.69 1.05 8.73
N VAL A 36 15.07 0.73 9.85
CA VAL A 36 15.70 0.69 11.18
C VAL A 36 15.86 -0.76 11.60
N ASN A 37 17.09 -1.18 11.86
CA ASN A 37 17.36 -2.55 12.28
C ASN A 37 17.01 -2.76 13.76
N ILE A 38 16.00 -3.58 14.04
CA ILE A 38 15.56 -3.90 15.40
C ILE A 38 16.71 -4.53 16.22
N ARG A 39 17.65 -5.23 15.58
CA ARG A 39 18.82 -5.83 16.24
C ARG A 39 19.77 -4.81 16.88
N ASP A 40 19.70 -3.55 16.48
CA ASP A 40 20.56 -2.52 17.04
C ASP A 40 20.05 -2.01 18.41
N TYR A 41 18.85 -2.44 18.80
CA TYR A 41 18.20 -2.06 20.05
C TYR A 41 18.18 -3.18 21.10
N THR A 42 18.78 -4.33 20.82
CA THR A 42 18.97 -5.37 21.86
C THR A 42 20.23 -5.11 22.68
N LEU A 43 20.14 -5.41 23.96
CA LEU A 43 21.28 -5.37 24.89
C LEU A 43 22.11 -6.67 24.86
N ASP A 44 21.64 -7.69 24.12
CA ASP A 44 22.35 -8.94 23.98
C ASP A 44 23.63 -8.78 23.16
N LYS A 45 24.75 -9.28 23.67
CA LYS A 45 26.07 -9.18 23.00
C LYS A 45 26.15 -9.85 21.64
N HIS A 46 25.26 -10.81 21.37
CA HIS A 46 25.14 -11.52 20.08
C HIS A 46 24.02 -10.95 19.20
N LYS A 47 23.45 -9.80 19.60
CA LYS A 47 22.32 -9.14 18.91
C LYS A 47 21.09 -10.06 18.75
N LYS A 48 20.85 -10.91 19.74
CA LYS A 48 19.67 -11.79 19.79
C LYS A 48 18.42 -10.94 20.01
N VAL A 49 17.37 -11.21 19.21
CA VAL A 49 16.09 -10.49 19.23
C VAL A 49 14.88 -11.41 19.33
N ASP A 50 15.12 -12.70 19.46
CA ASP A 50 14.11 -13.77 19.44
C ASP A 50 14.31 -14.72 20.63
N ASP A 51 13.23 -15.37 21.07
CA ASP A 51 13.25 -16.38 22.12
C ASP A 51 12.13 -17.41 21.92
N TYR A 52 12.15 -18.49 22.68
CA TYR A 52 11.11 -19.49 22.67
C TYR A 52 9.78 -18.95 23.21
N PRO A 53 8.64 -19.28 22.56
CA PRO A 53 7.34 -18.87 23.06
C PRO A 53 7.00 -19.55 24.39
N TYR A 54 6.35 -18.85 25.30
CA TYR A 54 5.74 -19.46 26.48
C TYR A 54 4.65 -20.44 26.04
N GLY A 55 4.52 -21.52 26.78
CA GLY A 55 3.59 -22.59 26.43
C GLY A 55 4.15 -23.64 25.49
N GLY A 56 5.37 -23.45 24.98
CA GLY A 56 6.02 -24.36 24.04
C GLY A 56 5.53 -24.18 22.61
N GLY A 57 6.04 -24.97 21.70
CA GLY A 57 5.75 -24.92 20.27
C GLY A 57 7.03 -24.90 19.44
N ALA A 58 6.87 -25.05 18.13
CA ALA A 58 7.96 -24.90 17.17
C ALA A 58 8.22 -23.42 16.88
N GLY A 59 9.47 -23.09 16.54
CA GLY A 59 9.84 -21.74 16.13
C GLY A 59 10.25 -20.82 17.29
N MET A 60 10.46 -19.57 16.94
CA MET A 60 10.91 -18.49 17.83
C MET A 60 9.94 -17.32 17.73
N LEU A 61 9.96 -16.43 18.72
CA LEU A 61 9.14 -15.23 18.79
C LEU A 61 10.04 -14.02 18.96
N MET A 62 9.78 -12.92 18.26
CA MET A 62 10.52 -11.67 18.46
C MET A 62 10.23 -11.11 19.87
N GLN A 63 11.31 -10.76 20.56
CA GLN A 63 11.27 -10.31 21.95
C GLN A 63 10.66 -8.91 22.09
N VAL A 64 9.95 -8.67 23.20
CA VAL A 64 9.34 -7.38 23.57
C VAL A 64 10.35 -6.23 23.51
N GLN A 65 11.46 -6.35 24.25
CA GLN A 65 12.32 -5.21 24.56
C GLN A 65 13.01 -4.61 23.32
N PRO A 66 13.65 -5.39 22.42
CA PRO A 66 14.24 -4.81 21.21
C PRO A 66 13.25 -4.09 20.31
N VAL A 67 12.04 -4.64 20.18
CA VAL A 67 10.97 -4.03 19.36
C VAL A 67 10.50 -2.72 19.99
N TYR A 68 10.24 -2.72 21.29
CA TYR A 68 9.81 -1.52 22.03
C TYR A 68 10.86 -0.41 22.00
N ASP A 69 12.14 -0.74 22.28
CA ASP A 69 13.21 0.24 22.30
C ASP A 69 13.47 0.84 20.91
N CYS A 70 13.36 0.03 19.85
CA CYS A 70 13.43 0.50 18.48
C CYS A 70 12.31 1.50 18.18
N TRP A 71 11.06 1.13 18.48
CA TRP A 71 9.91 2.02 18.31
C TRP A 71 10.05 3.31 19.11
N LYS A 72 10.41 3.22 20.40
CA LYS A 72 10.57 4.37 21.29
C LYS A 72 11.61 5.36 20.78
N ALA A 73 12.76 4.86 20.32
CA ALA A 73 13.80 5.69 19.74
C ALA A 73 13.35 6.38 18.45
N LEU A 74 12.66 5.65 17.58
CA LEU A 74 12.12 6.15 16.34
C LEU A 74 11.03 7.20 16.58
N ASN A 75 10.02 6.88 17.39
CA ASN A 75 8.94 7.77 17.77
C ASN A 75 9.45 9.08 18.38
N GLY A 76 10.45 9.00 19.27
CA GLY A 76 11.10 10.17 19.85
C GLY A 76 11.90 11.02 18.84
N ARG A 77 12.45 10.43 17.77
CA ARG A 77 13.08 11.19 16.66
C ARG A 77 12.05 11.93 15.82
N ILE A 78 10.93 11.27 15.52
CA ILE A 78 9.83 11.85 14.74
C ILE A 78 9.20 13.01 15.51
N ALA A 79 8.91 12.83 16.80
CA ALA A 79 8.34 13.87 17.66
C ALA A 79 9.23 15.12 17.67
N ARG A 80 10.54 14.97 17.85
CA ARG A 80 11.49 16.09 17.80
C ARG A 80 11.53 16.80 16.44
N ARG A 81 11.44 16.06 15.33
CA ARG A 81 11.39 16.64 13.99
C ARG A 81 10.12 17.46 13.76
N ARG A 82 8.99 17.02 14.32
CA ARG A 82 7.68 17.70 14.21
C ARG A 82 7.53 18.86 15.18
N ASP A 83 8.51 19.11 16.04
CA ASP A 83 8.42 20.07 17.15
C ASP A 83 7.21 19.80 18.08
N ASP A 84 6.86 18.54 18.22
CA ASP A 84 5.77 18.04 19.04
C ASP A 84 6.27 17.61 20.41
N GLU A 85 6.49 18.58 21.30
CA GLU A 85 7.02 18.35 22.66
C GLU A 85 6.14 17.40 23.49
N ASN A 86 4.86 17.32 23.18
CA ASN A 86 3.89 16.49 23.90
C ASN A 86 3.66 15.12 23.27
N ASN A 87 4.26 14.85 22.10
CA ASN A 87 4.06 13.63 21.31
C ASN A 87 2.57 13.27 21.12
N ASN A 88 1.71 14.31 21.01
CA ASN A 88 0.26 14.16 20.87
C ASN A 88 -0.18 13.77 19.46
N GLY A 89 0.73 13.85 18.47
CA GLY A 89 0.51 13.34 17.14
C GLY A 89 0.67 11.83 17.13
N ASN A 90 -0.42 11.08 17.28
CA ASN A 90 -0.42 9.63 17.14
C ASN A 90 0.14 9.24 15.77
N ILE A 91 1.39 8.78 15.75
CA ILE A 91 2.00 8.23 14.55
C ILE A 91 1.39 6.84 14.34
N ARG A 92 0.90 6.58 13.14
CA ARG A 92 0.35 5.26 12.83
C ARG A 92 1.47 4.24 12.77
N VAL A 93 1.32 3.17 13.54
CA VAL A 93 2.22 2.00 13.56
C VAL A 93 1.48 0.83 12.95
N ILE A 94 1.91 0.45 11.77
CA ILE A 94 1.28 -0.60 10.96
C ILE A 94 2.05 -1.91 11.18
N TYR A 95 1.43 -2.86 11.87
CA TYR A 95 1.94 -4.21 11.93
C TYR A 95 1.47 -4.99 10.70
N VAL A 96 2.42 -5.46 9.92
CA VAL A 96 2.15 -6.19 8.69
C VAL A 96 1.99 -7.67 9.01
N THR A 97 0.77 -8.17 8.98
CA THR A 97 0.41 -9.50 9.48
C THR A 97 -0.76 -10.11 8.71
N PRO A 98 -0.81 -11.47 8.53
CA PRO A 98 -1.97 -12.13 7.94
C PRO A 98 -3.27 -11.96 8.74
N GLN A 99 -3.19 -11.56 10.02
CA GLN A 99 -4.34 -11.39 10.91
C GLN A 99 -5.04 -10.03 10.75
N GLY A 100 -4.45 -9.12 9.96
CA GLY A 100 -4.95 -7.76 9.78
C GLY A 100 -6.08 -7.63 8.76
N GLU A 101 -6.68 -6.43 8.69
CA GLU A 101 -7.60 -6.09 7.61
C GLU A 101 -6.88 -6.12 6.25
N VAL A 102 -7.60 -6.51 5.19
CA VAL A 102 -7.01 -6.60 3.85
C VAL A 102 -6.74 -5.21 3.28
N PHE A 103 -5.48 -4.95 2.94
CA PHE A 103 -5.04 -3.72 2.28
C PHE A 103 -5.70 -3.57 0.90
N ASN A 104 -6.19 -2.38 0.60
CA ASN A 104 -6.80 -2.03 -0.66
C ASN A 104 -6.54 -0.57 -1.02
N GLN A 105 -6.96 -0.13 -2.21
CA GLN A 105 -6.74 1.24 -2.68
C GLN A 105 -7.33 2.30 -1.74
N LYS A 106 -8.48 2.04 -1.12
CA LYS A 106 -9.10 2.96 -0.16
C LYS A 106 -8.21 3.17 1.07
N LYS A 107 -7.62 2.09 1.60
CA LYS A 107 -6.68 2.16 2.71
C LYS A 107 -5.38 2.87 2.28
N ALA A 108 -4.89 2.65 1.07
CA ALA A 108 -3.74 3.38 0.54
C ALA A 108 -4.00 4.89 0.49
N VAL A 109 -5.18 5.32 0.01
CA VAL A 109 -5.60 6.73 0.00
C VAL A 109 -5.75 7.31 1.41
N GLU A 110 -6.24 6.52 2.37
CA GLU A 110 -6.31 6.94 3.77
C GLU A 110 -4.91 7.21 4.33
N LEU A 111 -4.01 6.22 4.19
CA LEU A 111 -2.63 6.29 4.70
C LEU A 111 -1.77 7.34 3.99
N SER A 112 -2.05 7.65 2.72
CA SER A 112 -1.29 8.67 1.97
C SER A 112 -1.46 10.11 2.48
N LYS A 113 -2.39 10.33 3.42
CA LYS A 113 -2.64 11.63 4.05
C LYS A 113 -1.79 11.87 5.29
N GLU A 114 -1.14 10.82 5.79
CA GLU A 114 -0.27 10.91 6.96
C GLU A 114 1.08 11.54 6.58
N GLU A 115 1.68 12.24 7.53
CA GLU A 115 3.03 12.76 7.36
C GLU A 115 4.08 11.68 7.57
N ASP A 116 3.87 10.83 8.58
CA ASP A 116 4.74 9.71 8.97
C ASP A 116 3.95 8.43 9.12
N LEU A 117 4.51 7.33 8.62
CA LEU A 117 4.03 5.98 8.84
C LEU A 117 5.17 5.10 9.33
N ILE A 118 4.93 4.34 10.40
CA ILE A 118 5.86 3.31 10.90
C ILE A 118 5.32 1.94 10.47
N PHE A 119 6.12 1.16 9.75
CA PHE A 119 5.84 -0.23 9.40
C PHE A 119 6.64 -1.15 10.31
N LEU A 120 5.97 -2.05 11.01
CA LEU A 120 6.58 -3.09 11.83
C LEU A 120 6.55 -4.42 11.08
N CYS A 121 7.73 -4.89 10.70
CA CYS A 121 7.91 -6.16 9.99
C CYS A 121 8.21 -7.27 10.99
N GLY A 122 7.28 -8.22 11.12
CA GLY A 122 7.46 -9.42 11.94
C GLY A 122 8.24 -10.51 11.21
N HIS A 123 8.90 -11.35 11.99
CA HIS A 123 9.60 -12.57 11.56
C HIS A 123 9.32 -13.73 12.51
N TYR A 124 9.82 -14.91 12.17
CA TYR A 124 9.63 -16.15 12.94
C TYR A 124 8.14 -16.50 13.07
N GLU A 125 7.68 -16.87 14.28
CA GLU A 125 6.26 -17.13 14.56
C GLU A 125 5.46 -15.84 14.88
N GLY A 126 6.12 -14.69 14.87
CA GLY A 126 5.53 -13.37 15.15
C GLY A 126 6.31 -12.56 16.17
N ILE A 127 5.63 -11.60 16.78
CA ILE A 127 6.16 -10.67 17.76
C ILE A 127 5.37 -10.86 19.06
N ASP A 128 6.02 -10.68 20.20
CA ASP A 128 5.39 -10.77 21.52
C ASP A 128 4.18 -9.83 21.59
N GLU A 129 3.02 -10.37 21.96
CA GLU A 129 1.75 -9.66 21.94
C GLU A 129 1.75 -8.39 22.80
N ARG A 130 2.48 -8.39 23.93
CA ARG A 130 2.53 -7.25 24.87
C ARG A 130 3.06 -5.97 24.23
N VAL A 131 4.04 -6.07 23.32
CA VAL A 131 4.53 -4.90 22.61
C VAL A 131 3.59 -4.51 21.46
N LEU A 132 2.95 -5.47 20.81
CA LEU A 132 1.94 -5.18 19.79
C LEU A 132 0.77 -4.39 20.37
N GLU A 133 0.21 -4.82 21.50
CA GLU A 133 -0.87 -4.13 22.22
C GLU A 133 -0.50 -2.70 22.60
N GLU A 134 0.78 -2.43 22.90
CA GLU A 134 1.21 -1.11 23.35
C GLU A 134 1.49 -0.13 22.21
N ILE A 135 2.04 -0.61 21.07
CA ILE A 135 2.55 0.30 20.04
C ILE A 135 1.78 0.27 18.72
N VAL A 136 1.06 -0.80 18.41
CA VAL A 136 0.43 -0.97 17.09
C VAL A 136 -0.91 -0.27 17.04
N THR A 137 -1.11 0.52 15.99
CA THR A 137 -2.41 1.18 15.71
C THR A 137 -3.20 0.45 14.64
N ASP A 138 -2.52 -0.24 13.74
CA ASP A 138 -3.13 -0.86 12.57
C ASP A 138 -2.53 -2.25 12.32
N TYR A 139 -3.40 -3.25 12.20
CA TYR A 139 -3.05 -4.60 11.76
C TYR A 139 -3.48 -4.73 10.31
N ILE A 140 -2.52 -4.90 9.37
CA ILE A 140 -2.83 -4.90 7.94
C ILE A 140 -2.23 -6.13 7.24
N SER A 141 -3.06 -6.80 6.44
CA SER A 141 -2.71 -7.94 5.58
C SER A 141 -2.71 -7.53 4.11
N ILE A 142 -1.86 -8.13 3.29
CA ILE A 142 -1.92 -7.99 1.82
C ILE A 142 -2.67 -9.14 1.14
N GLY A 143 -3.27 -10.05 1.90
CA GLY A 143 -4.07 -11.17 1.38
C GLY A 143 -3.99 -12.41 2.27
N ASP A 144 -4.81 -13.40 1.98
CA ASP A 144 -4.99 -14.62 2.77
C ASP A 144 -3.91 -15.67 2.44
N TYR A 145 -2.66 -15.33 2.69
CA TYR A 145 -1.50 -16.21 2.54
C TYR A 145 -0.38 -15.78 3.50
N VAL A 146 0.54 -16.71 3.79
CA VAL A 146 1.63 -16.49 4.72
C VAL A 146 2.94 -16.30 3.95
N LEU A 147 3.72 -15.31 4.35
CA LEU A 147 5.07 -15.04 3.86
C LEU A 147 6.11 -15.30 4.97
N THR A 148 7.38 -15.30 4.62
CA THR A 148 8.49 -15.53 5.56
C THR A 148 8.78 -14.35 6.48
N GLY A 149 8.25 -13.15 6.16
CA GLY A 149 8.44 -11.93 6.94
C GLY A 149 7.60 -10.78 6.42
N GLY A 150 7.59 -9.67 7.14
CA GLY A 150 6.78 -8.49 6.87
C GLY A 150 7.37 -7.54 5.84
N GLU A 151 8.60 -7.72 5.37
CA GLU A 151 9.29 -6.77 4.50
C GLU A 151 8.63 -6.64 3.13
N LEU A 152 8.35 -7.75 2.44
CA LEU A 152 7.68 -7.72 1.13
C LEU A 152 6.30 -7.06 1.20
N PRO A 153 5.42 -7.42 2.15
CA PRO A 153 4.16 -6.71 2.32
C PRO A 153 4.32 -5.21 2.60
N ALA A 154 5.26 -4.84 3.46
CA ALA A 154 5.55 -3.42 3.74
C ALA A 154 5.96 -2.67 2.47
N MET A 155 6.83 -3.26 1.64
CA MET A 155 7.23 -2.68 0.35
C MET A 155 6.06 -2.50 -0.61
N VAL A 156 5.17 -3.50 -0.71
CA VAL A 156 3.94 -3.42 -1.53
C VAL A 156 3.05 -2.27 -1.07
N MET A 157 2.85 -2.13 0.24
CA MET A 157 2.03 -1.06 0.81
C MET A 157 2.67 0.30 0.61
N ILE A 158 3.98 0.43 0.85
CA ILE A 158 4.72 1.68 0.65
C ILE A 158 4.65 2.13 -0.81
N ASP A 159 4.85 1.22 -1.79
CA ASP A 159 4.71 1.56 -3.21
C ASP A 159 3.31 2.09 -3.52
N ALA A 160 2.26 1.38 -3.09
CA ALA A 160 0.88 1.77 -3.33
C ALA A 160 0.50 3.11 -2.67
N ILE A 161 1.04 3.42 -1.49
CA ILE A 161 0.82 4.67 -0.77
C ILE A 161 1.63 5.81 -1.39
N ALA A 162 2.92 5.59 -1.63
CA ALA A 162 3.85 6.61 -2.10
C ALA A 162 3.43 7.19 -3.46
N ARG A 163 2.92 6.37 -4.38
CA ARG A 163 2.46 6.85 -5.69
C ARG A 163 1.23 7.79 -5.62
N LEU A 164 0.56 7.87 -4.46
CA LEU A 164 -0.55 8.80 -4.20
C LEU A 164 -0.07 10.14 -3.63
N VAL A 165 1.20 10.23 -3.23
CA VAL A 165 1.80 11.46 -2.74
C VAL A 165 2.00 12.43 -3.92
N PRO A 166 1.57 13.71 -3.79
CA PRO A 166 1.74 14.70 -4.85
C PRO A 166 3.18 14.82 -5.34
N GLY A 167 3.39 14.76 -6.65
CA GLY A 167 4.71 14.87 -7.29
C GLY A 167 5.44 13.56 -7.51
N VAL A 168 5.05 12.45 -6.90
CA VAL A 168 5.66 11.12 -7.09
C VAL A 168 5.40 10.61 -8.51
N LEU A 169 4.17 10.68 -8.99
CA LEU A 169 3.83 10.40 -10.39
C LEU A 169 3.86 11.70 -11.19
N ASN A 170 4.47 11.67 -12.38
CA ASN A 170 4.58 12.84 -13.27
C ASN A 170 3.22 13.32 -13.79
N ASN A 171 2.23 12.43 -13.87
CA ASN A 171 0.88 12.76 -14.31
C ASN A 171 -0.11 12.36 -13.19
N GLY A 172 -0.52 13.34 -12.38
CA GLY A 172 -1.48 13.13 -11.29
C GLY A 172 -2.86 12.64 -11.76
N GLU A 173 -3.20 12.82 -13.03
CA GLU A 173 -4.44 12.31 -13.63
C GLU A 173 -4.38 10.79 -13.82
N SER A 174 -3.18 10.19 -13.96
CA SER A 174 -3.03 8.75 -14.13
C SER A 174 -3.62 7.98 -12.95
N ALA A 175 -3.38 8.42 -11.71
CA ALA A 175 -3.89 7.77 -10.52
C ALA A 175 -5.43 7.81 -10.41
N GLN A 176 -6.09 8.75 -11.08
CA GLN A 176 -7.55 8.91 -11.03
C GLN A 176 -8.30 7.99 -12.01
N THR A 177 -7.63 7.48 -13.04
CA THR A 177 -8.22 6.65 -14.10
C THR A 177 -7.76 5.19 -14.06
N GLU A 178 -6.89 4.84 -13.12
CA GLU A 178 -6.39 3.49 -12.95
C GLU A 178 -7.41 2.53 -12.30
N SER A 179 -7.12 1.23 -12.40
CA SER A 179 -7.93 0.20 -11.73
C SER A 179 -8.12 0.51 -10.25
N HIS A 180 -9.33 0.36 -9.76
CA HIS A 180 -9.78 0.62 -8.38
C HIS A 180 -9.92 2.09 -7.96
N ALA A 181 -9.61 3.07 -8.81
CA ALA A 181 -9.77 4.49 -8.48
C ALA A 181 -11.26 4.85 -8.26
N ASP A 182 -12.14 4.32 -9.12
CA ASP A 182 -13.59 4.50 -9.08
C ASP A 182 -14.36 3.19 -8.80
N GLY A 183 -13.66 2.12 -8.44
CA GLY A 183 -14.23 0.79 -8.20
C GLY A 183 -14.31 -0.11 -9.43
N LEU A 184 -13.86 0.36 -10.60
CA LEU A 184 -13.78 -0.44 -11.83
C LEU A 184 -12.31 -0.87 -12.09
N LEU A 185 -12.17 -1.88 -12.94
CA LEU A 185 -10.91 -2.19 -13.60
C LEU A 185 -10.70 -1.26 -14.78
N GLU A 186 -9.45 -0.90 -15.03
CA GLU A 186 -9.08 -0.07 -16.17
C GLU A 186 -9.43 -0.75 -17.52
N TYR A 187 -9.79 0.08 -18.51
CA TYR A 187 -10.01 -0.35 -19.88
C TYR A 187 -8.74 -0.86 -20.57
N PRO A 188 -8.81 -1.59 -21.71
CA PRO A 188 -7.63 -2.09 -22.42
C PRO A 188 -6.82 -0.95 -23.05
N GLN A 189 -5.52 -0.98 -22.84
CA GLN A 189 -4.56 -0.05 -23.41
C GLN A 189 -3.93 -0.64 -24.68
N TYR A 190 -3.62 0.22 -25.65
CA TYR A 190 -3.00 -0.16 -26.91
C TYR A 190 -1.82 0.76 -27.20
N SER A 191 -0.73 0.16 -27.68
CA SER A 191 0.48 0.86 -28.13
C SER A 191 0.69 0.68 -29.64
N ARG A 192 1.69 1.35 -30.20
CA ARG A 192 2.11 1.13 -31.59
C ARG A 192 2.79 -0.24 -31.73
N PRO A 193 2.71 -0.91 -32.88
CA PRO A 193 2.05 -0.49 -34.13
C PRO A 193 0.52 -0.62 -34.08
N GLU A 194 -0.19 0.01 -35.07
CA GLU A 194 -1.64 -0.03 -35.20
C GLU A 194 -2.19 -1.46 -35.41
N VAL A 195 -1.44 -2.27 -36.16
CA VAL A 195 -1.79 -3.69 -36.42
C VAL A 195 -0.62 -4.56 -35.93
N TRP A 196 -0.94 -5.56 -35.12
CA TRP A 196 0.00 -6.55 -34.64
C TRP A 196 -0.60 -7.96 -34.72
N HIS A 197 0.00 -8.86 -35.49
CA HIS A 197 -0.49 -10.21 -35.75
C HIS A 197 -1.99 -10.23 -36.12
N ASP A 198 -2.36 -9.44 -37.14
CA ASP A 198 -3.74 -9.27 -37.67
C ASP A 198 -4.77 -8.69 -36.64
N LYS A 199 -4.31 -8.27 -35.48
CA LYS A 199 -5.10 -7.59 -34.45
C LYS A 199 -4.92 -6.08 -34.58
N LYS A 200 -6.02 -5.39 -34.86
CA LYS A 200 -6.04 -3.93 -35.05
C LYS A 200 -6.42 -3.21 -33.76
N VAL A 201 -5.82 -2.04 -33.54
CA VAL A 201 -6.29 -1.08 -32.52
C VAL A 201 -7.72 -0.66 -32.86
N PRO A 202 -8.66 -0.58 -31.90
CA PRO A 202 -10.04 -0.14 -32.15
C PRO A 202 -10.08 1.24 -32.82
N ASP A 203 -10.86 1.36 -33.91
CA ASP A 203 -10.94 2.58 -34.73
C ASP A 203 -11.37 3.82 -33.93
N VAL A 204 -12.21 3.62 -32.90
CA VAL A 204 -12.64 4.70 -32.00
C VAL A 204 -11.47 5.41 -31.31
N LEU A 205 -10.40 4.68 -30.97
CA LEU A 205 -9.22 5.25 -30.31
C LEU A 205 -8.37 6.11 -31.27
N MET A 206 -8.52 5.91 -32.58
CA MET A 206 -7.82 6.66 -33.62
C MET A 206 -8.67 7.80 -34.18
N SER A 207 -9.94 7.92 -33.79
CA SER A 207 -10.90 8.86 -34.36
C SER A 207 -10.67 10.32 -33.98
N GLY A 208 -9.92 10.60 -32.90
CA GLY A 208 -9.78 11.94 -32.32
C GLY A 208 -11.04 12.48 -31.61
N HIS A 209 -12.13 11.72 -31.58
CA HIS A 209 -13.38 12.13 -30.93
C HIS A 209 -13.37 11.78 -29.45
N HIS A 210 -12.89 12.69 -28.60
CA HIS A 210 -12.71 12.47 -27.15
C HIS A 210 -13.97 11.89 -26.47
N ALA A 211 -15.15 12.42 -26.74
CA ALA A 211 -16.40 11.93 -26.14
C ALA A 211 -16.70 10.47 -26.48
N ASN A 212 -16.41 10.03 -27.71
CA ASN A 212 -16.59 8.64 -28.12
C ASN A 212 -15.53 7.72 -27.49
N ILE A 213 -14.29 8.23 -27.36
CA ILE A 213 -13.19 7.52 -26.70
C ILE A 213 -13.54 7.30 -25.23
N GLU A 214 -13.98 8.34 -24.49
CA GLU A 214 -14.37 8.20 -23.08
C GLU A 214 -15.54 7.24 -22.88
N LYS A 215 -16.54 7.31 -23.75
CA LYS A 215 -17.66 6.37 -23.71
C LYS A 215 -17.19 4.92 -23.91
N TRP A 216 -16.34 4.69 -24.92
CA TRP A 216 -15.77 3.37 -25.20
C TRP A 216 -14.92 2.86 -24.03
N ARG A 217 -14.09 3.73 -23.41
CA ARG A 217 -13.28 3.39 -22.25
C ARG A 217 -14.14 2.90 -21.09
N LEU A 218 -15.22 3.64 -20.79
CA LEU A 218 -16.14 3.24 -19.73
C LEU A 218 -16.84 1.92 -20.03
N GLU A 219 -17.31 1.70 -21.27
CA GLU A 219 -17.92 0.44 -21.69
C GLU A 219 -16.94 -0.73 -21.53
N GLN A 220 -15.68 -0.56 -21.92
CA GLN A 220 -14.64 -1.58 -21.77
C GLN A 220 -14.29 -1.83 -20.31
N ALA A 221 -14.20 -0.79 -19.47
CA ALA A 221 -13.97 -0.92 -18.04
C ALA A 221 -15.09 -1.72 -17.36
N LEU A 222 -16.35 -1.41 -17.66
CA LEU A 222 -17.52 -2.13 -17.15
C LEU A 222 -17.53 -3.61 -17.57
N ASP A 223 -17.28 -3.90 -18.86
CA ASP A 223 -17.28 -5.27 -19.36
C ASP A 223 -16.12 -6.09 -18.78
N ARG A 224 -14.94 -5.49 -18.70
CA ARG A 224 -13.76 -6.12 -18.08
C ARG A 224 -13.98 -6.40 -16.59
N THR A 225 -14.57 -5.45 -15.86
CA THR A 225 -14.86 -5.61 -14.43
C THR A 225 -15.91 -6.70 -14.24
N ARG A 226 -16.98 -6.69 -15.01
CA ARG A 226 -18.02 -7.73 -14.96
C ARG A 226 -17.45 -9.12 -15.16
N THR A 227 -16.51 -9.27 -16.10
CA THR A 227 -15.96 -10.57 -16.47
C THR A 227 -14.89 -11.06 -15.50
N ARG A 228 -14.02 -10.17 -15.00
CA ARG A 228 -12.83 -10.54 -14.23
C ARG A 228 -12.99 -10.37 -12.73
N ARG A 229 -13.82 -9.42 -12.31
CA ARG A 229 -14.08 -9.07 -10.91
C ARG A 229 -15.58 -8.79 -10.74
N PRO A 230 -16.42 -9.84 -10.80
CA PRO A 230 -17.88 -9.71 -10.62
C PRO A 230 -18.26 -9.02 -9.31
N ASP A 231 -17.51 -9.28 -8.26
CA ASP A 231 -17.64 -8.65 -6.93
C ASP A 231 -17.56 -7.12 -6.99
N LEU A 232 -16.57 -6.59 -7.70
CA LEU A 232 -16.42 -5.14 -7.90
C LEU A 232 -17.51 -4.57 -8.80
N TYR A 233 -17.91 -5.33 -9.83
CA TYR A 233 -18.97 -4.91 -10.73
C TYR A 233 -20.32 -4.77 -10.01
N GLU A 234 -20.69 -5.72 -9.17
CA GLU A 234 -21.91 -5.68 -8.37
C GLU A 234 -21.88 -4.50 -7.39
N ALA A 235 -20.74 -4.26 -6.72
CA ALA A 235 -20.57 -3.11 -5.84
C ALA A 235 -20.72 -1.79 -6.60
N TYR A 236 -20.11 -1.68 -7.80
CA TYR A 236 -20.18 -0.49 -8.64
C TYR A 236 -21.63 -0.20 -9.11
N ILE A 237 -22.35 -1.18 -9.62
CA ILE A 237 -23.75 -1.01 -10.10
C ILE A 237 -24.69 -0.66 -8.93
N THR A 238 -24.46 -1.19 -7.75
CA THR A 238 -25.22 -0.84 -6.55
C THR A 238 -25.01 0.63 -6.14
N ALA A 239 -23.78 1.12 -6.23
CA ALA A 239 -23.44 2.52 -5.95
C ALA A 239 -23.89 3.48 -7.08
N HIS A 240 -23.99 2.98 -8.34
CA HIS A 240 -24.33 3.76 -9.52
C HIS A 240 -25.53 3.14 -10.27
N PRO A 241 -26.73 3.12 -9.68
CA PRO A 241 -27.90 2.50 -10.31
C PRO A 241 -28.20 3.17 -11.66
N PRO A 242 -28.53 2.37 -12.71
CA PRO A 242 -28.87 2.92 -14.02
C PRO A 242 -30.04 3.88 -13.90
N LYS A 243 -29.93 5.05 -14.52
CA LYS A 243 -31.02 6.02 -14.56
C LYS A 243 -32.27 5.38 -15.16
N PRO A 244 -33.44 5.51 -14.54
CA PRO A 244 -34.68 4.97 -15.08
C PRO A 244 -34.90 5.52 -16.51
N PRO A 245 -35.43 4.70 -17.44
CA PRO A 245 -35.69 5.14 -18.79
C PRO A 245 -36.58 6.39 -18.75
N LYS A 246 -36.14 7.44 -19.46
CA LYS A 246 -36.98 8.63 -19.62
C LYS A 246 -38.31 8.20 -20.23
N ASN A 247 -39.42 8.29 -19.50
CA ASN A 247 -40.74 8.09 -20.03
C ASN A 247 -40.89 9.00 -21.28
N LYS A 248 -40.89 8.41 -22.47
CA LYS A 248 -41.35 9.11 -23.67
C LYS A 248 -42.80 9.51 -23.38
N LYS A 249 -43.02 10.79 -23.10
CA LYS A 249 -44.40 11.33 -23.12
C LYS A 249 -45.00 10.95 -24.49
N ARG A 250 -45.99 10.09 -24.45
CA ARG A 250 -46.86 9.86 -25.60
C ARG A 250 -47.60 11.17 -25.83
N ASN A 251 -47.25 11.85 -26.92
CA ASN A 251 -48.13 12.88 -27.50
C ASN A 251 -49.26 12.20 -28.25
#